data_b8e84dd1a2caaecbcd2858bb36e0158e
#
_entry.id   b8e84dd1a2caaecbcd2858bb36e0158e
#
_cell.length_a   1.000
_cell.length_b   1.000
_cell.length_c   1.000
_cell.angle_alpha   90.00
_cell.angle_beta   90.00
_cell.angle_gamma   90.00
#
_symmetry.space_group_name_H-M   'P 1'
#
loop_
_entity.id
_entity.type
_entity.pdbx_description
1 polymer ?
#
loop_
_entity_poly.entity_id
_entity_poly.type
_entity_poly.pdbx_seq_one_letter_code
_entity_poly.pdbx_strand_id
1 'polypeptide(L)'
;MPENEHDIPQVPQPDDAVVGKEAGAQMLATACATRDAFYATLGSMDADLLAPLVNPAFMGGPRWPSLRQAWRVIRRADSIIIASDGLSDPFEDDDDVFVPRGHLLEVCIEAPLAAFDGDPVQASWLFDVIYQVSQNVADHGSIDLLLQRHGSVSMALDLQHAPAGLEDENEQVGVLLAQSAATIPPSFDTPYGEVMLLTVTVLQPAELAYISEAEDKARARRDLAAALAASPTGHWSVAARPAVIVR
;
A
#
# COMPACT_ATOMS: atom_id res chain seq x y z
N MET A 1 58.27 -13.26 2.70
CA MET A 1 57.41 -12.08 2.65
C MET A 1 56.00 -12.58 2.68
N PRO A 2 55.24 -12.54 3.81
CA PRO A 2 53.83 -12.88 3.82
C PRO A 2 53.03 -11.67 3.41
N GLU A 3 52.06 -11.90 2.51
CA GLU A 3 51.13 -10.93 2.02
C GLU A 3 50.15 -10.53 3.12
N ASN A 4 49.98 -9.21 3.28
CA ASN A 4 48.98 -8.59 4.14
C ASN A 4 47.60 -8.84 3.53
N GLU A 5 46.80 -9.74 4.11
CA GLU A 5 45.36 -9.73 3.96
C GLU A 5 44.83 -8.42 4.54
N HIS A 6 44.29 -7.60 3.68
CA HIS A 6 43.53 -6.40 4.07
C HIS A 6 42.29 -6.83 4.87
N ASP A 7 42.39 -6.63 6.18
CA ASP A 7 41.28 -6.70 7.10
C ASP A 7 40.29 -5.56 6.75
N ILE A 8 39.31 -5.87 5.90
CA ILE A 8 38.22 -4.97 5.61
C ILE A 8 37.32 -4.99 6.86
N PRO A 9 37.12 -3.86 7.57
CA PRO A 9 36.24 -3.83 8.72
C PRO A 9 34.85 -4.20 8.24
N GLN A 10 34.33 -5.33 8.71
CA GLN A 10 32.91 -5.66 8.53
C GLN A 10 32.09 -4.61 9.28
N VAL A 11 31.35 -3.83 8.52
CA VAL A 11 30.29 -2.96 9.08
C VAL A 11 29.35 -3.88 9.85
N PRO A 12 29.13 -3.68 11.16
CA PRO A 12 28.18 -4.48 11.90
C PRO A 12 26.81 -4.37 11.21
N GLN A 13 26.31 -5.47 10.68
CA GLN A 13 24.90 -5.57 10.32
C GLN A 13 24.11 -5.41 11.63
N PRO A 14 23.05 -4.61 11.67
CA PRO A 14 22.22 -4.53 12.86
C PRO A 14 21.80 -5.96 13.19
N ASP A 15 22.10 -6.42 14.40
CA ASP A 15 21.69 -7.71 14.92
C ASP A 15 20.17 -7.83 14.70
N ASP A 16 19.76 -8.67 13.76
CA ASP A 16 18.39 -9.15 13.66
C ASP A 16 18.20 -10.04 14.90
N ALA A 17 17.75 -9.44 15.98
CA ALA A 17 17.55 -10.13 17.23
C ALA A 17 16.46 -11.18 17.02
N VAL A 18 16.85 -12.45 17.07
CA VAL A 18 15.94 -13.57 17.06
C VAL A 18 15.06 -13.48 18.31
N VAL A 19 13.81 -13.13 18.11
CA VAL A 19 12.82 -13.03 19.19
C VAL A 19 12.24 -14.43 19.42
N GLY A 20 12.24 -14.91 20.65
CA GLY A 20 11.62 -16.20 20.99
C GLY A 20 10.13 -16.22 20.61
N LYS A 21 9.59 -17.39 20.26
CA LYS A 21 8.23 -17.60 19.71
C LYS A 21 7.12 -16.89 20.52
N GLU A 22 7.13 -16.98 21.84
CA GLU A 22 6.11 -16.33 22.70
C GLU A 22 6.24 -14.81 22.68
N ALA A 23 7.46 -14.29 22.71
CA ALA A 23 7.70 -12.86 22.65
C ALA A 23 7.35 -12.32 21.24
N GLY A 24 7.63 -13.06 20.18
CA GLY A 24 7.22 -12.73 18.81
C GLY A 24 5.70 -12.65 18.68
N ALA A 25 4.97 -13.64 19.18
CA ALA A 25 3.51 -13.64 19.17
C ALA A 25 2.91 -12.46 19.97
N GLN A 26 3.49 -12.11 21.11
CA GLN A 26 3.07 -10.96 21.89
C GLN A 26 3.34 -9.64 21.18
N MET A 27 4.48 -9.49 20.54
CA MET A 27 4.82 -8.31 19.73
C MET A 27 3.87 -8.17 18.54
N LEU A 28 3.58 -9.25 17.83
CA LEU A 28 2.61 -9.27 16.74
C LEU A 28 1.22 -8.83 17.23
N ALA A 29 0.73 -9.40 18.32
CA ALA A 29 -0.54 -9.00 18.89
C ALA A 29 -0.57 -7.51 19.26
N THR A 30 0.52 -6.98 19.80
CA THR A 30 0.66 -5.55 20.11
C THR A 30 0.69 -4.70 18.84
N ALA A 31 1.40 -5.12 17.79
CA ALA A 31 1.45 -4.41 16.52
C ALA A 31 0.06 -4.36 15.86
N CYS A 32 -0.68 -5.49 15.84
CA CYS A 32 -2.05 -5.53 15.35
C CYS A 32 -2.98 -4.58 16.14
N ALA A 33 -2.89 -4.61 17.48
CA ALA A 33 -3.70 -3.71 18.33
C ALA A 33 -3.36 -2.23 18.10
N THR A 34 -2.09 -1.90 17.89
CA THR A 34 -1.63 -0.53 17.57
C THR A 34 -2.14 -0.09 16.22
N ARG A 35 -2.08 -0.94 15.19
CA ARG A 35 -2.63 -0.65 13.86
C ARG A 35 -4.14 -0.47 13.91
N ASP A 36 -4.87 -1.32 14.61
CA ASP A 36 -6.30 -1.19 14.82
C ASP A 36 -6.65 0.14 15.52
N ALA A 37 -5.92 0.49 16.58
CA ALA A 37 -6.10 1.76 17.27
C ALA A 37 -5.85 2.96 16.36
N PHE A 38 -4.82 2.90 15.53
CA PHE A 38 -4.54 3.93 14.53
C PHE A 38 -5.68 4.03 13.50
N TYR A 39 -6.13 2.93 12.92
CA TYR A 39 -7.24 2.92 11.95
C TYR A 39 -8.53 3.45 12.55
N ALA A 40 -8.81 3.19 13.81
CA ALA A 40 -9.94 3.76 14.53
C ALA A 40 -9.89 5.28 14.66
N THR A 41 -8.72 5.91 14.56
CA THR A 41 -8.61 7.39 14.51
C THR A 41 -9.04 7.96 13.15
N LEU A 42 -9.02 7.16 12.10
CA LEU A 42 -9.40 7.59 10.74
C LEU A 42 -10.91 7.60 10.52
N GLY A 43 -11.66 6.78 11.26
CA GLY A 43 -13.11 6.65 11.15
C GLY A 43 -13.66 5.44 11.89
N SER A 44 -14.90 5.06 11.62
CA SER A 44 -15.54 3.88 12.20
C SER A 44 -15.16 2.64 11.41
N MET A 45 -14.49 1.69 12.03
CA MET A 45 -14.14 0.42 11.40
C MET A 45 -15.33 -0.53 11.34
N ASP A 46 -15.50 -1.22 10.20
CA ASP A 46 -16.42 -2.36 10.11
C ASP A 46 -15.91 -3.49 11.03
N ALA A 47 -16.84 -4.27 11.58
CA ALA A 47 -16.50 -5.36 12.50
C ALA A 47 -15.75 -6.51 11.80
N ASP A 48 -16.09 -6.75 10.54
CA ASP A 48 -15.52 -7.83 9.74
C ASP A 48 -14.32 -7.34 8.92
N LEU A 49 -13.32 -8.22 8.79
CA LEU A 49 -12.21 -8.04 7.88
C LEU A 49 -12.57 -8.54 6.48
N LEU A 50 -12.13 -7.84 5.46
CA LEU A 50 -12.09 -8.38 4.11
C LEU A 50 -10.87 -9.28 3.97
N ALA A 51 -11.06 -10.53 3.57
CA ALA A 51 -9.99 -11.48 3.34
C ALA A 51 -10.37 -12.42 2.18
N PRO A 52 -9.40 -12.91 1.39
CA PRO A 52 -9.68 -13.88 0.35
C PRO A 52 -10.09 -15.21 0.99
N LEU A 53 -11.03 -15.92 0.36
CA LEU A 53 -11.47 -17.26 0.80
C LEU A 53 -10.33 -18.28 0.78
N VAL A 54 -9.42 -18.15 -0.17
CA VAL A 54 -8.19 -18.94 -0.28
C VAL A 54 -7.03 -17.98 -0.35
N ASN A 55 -6.04 -18.17 0.51
CA ASN A 55 -4.88 -17.30 0.52
C ASN A 55 -4.14 -17.40 -0.83
N PRO A 56 -3.92 -16.28 -1.55
CA PRO A 56 -3.24 -16.25 -2.84
C PRO A 56 -1.87 -16.92 -2.85
N ALA A 57 -1.14 -16.91 -1.75
CA ALA A 57 0.16 -17.58 -1.64
C ALA A 57 0.07 -19.09 -1.91
N PHE A 58 -1.06 -19.74 -1.58
CA PHE A 58 -1.27 -21.17 -1.89
C PHE A 58 -1.58 -21.44 -3.36
N MET A 59 -1.87 -20.38 -4.12
CA MET A 59 -2.18 -20.44 -5.55
C MET A 59 -1.05 -19.89 -6.41
N GLY A 60 0.14 -19.69 -5.83
CA GLY A 60 1.31 -19.11 -6.52
C GLY A 60 1.31 -17.58 -6.59
N GLY A 61 0.41 -16.93 -5.87
CA GLY A 61 0.42 -15.48 -5.70
C GLY A 61 1.45 -15.01 -4.67
N PRO A 62 1.65 -13.69 -4.54
CA PRO A 62 2.59 -13.11 -3.59
C PRO A 62 2.33 -13.53 -2.15
N ARG A 63 3.41 -13.82 -1.44
CA ARG A 63 3.37 -14.10 -0.01
C ARG A 63 3.54 -12.77 0.75
N TRP A 64 2.58 -12.46 1.63
CA TRP A 64 2.76 -11.39 2.59
C TRP A 64 3.70 -11.82 3.71
N PRO A 65 4.19 -10.87 4.53
CA PRO A 65 5.13 -11.20 5.62
C PRO A 65 4.62 -12.30 6.53
N SER A 66 3.34 -12.27 6.90
CA SER A 66 2.61 -13.37 7.50
C SER A 66 1.62 -13.99 6.50
N LEU A 67 1.05 -15.16 6.80
CA LEU A 67 -0.03 -15.73 5.97
C LEU A 67 -1.32 -14.90 6.02
N ARG A 68 -1.38 -13.89 6.88
CA ARG A 68 -2.54 -13.02 7.02
C ARG A 68 -2.57 -12.00 5.88
N GLN A 69 -3.54 -12.13 5.00
CA GLN A 69 -3.87 -11.14 3.98
C GLN A 69 -5.27 -10.62 4.25
N ALA A 70 -5.37 -9.38 4.71
CA ALA A 70 -6.64 -8.80 5.07
C ALA A 70 -6.70 -7.30 4.74
N TRP A 71 -7.92 -6.76 4.73
CA TRP A 71 -8.18 -5.33 4.57
C TRP A 71 -9.24 -4.87 5.56
N ARG A 72 -9.04 -3.69 6.11
CA ARG A 72 -9.98 -2.98 6.97
C ARG A 72 -10.83 -2.02 6.14
N VAL A 73 -12.12 -1.98 6.43
CA VAL A 73 -13.04 -0.97 5.91
C VAL A 73 -13.27 0.06 7.01
N ILE A 74 -12.99 1.32 6.72
CA ILE A 74 -13.09 2.44 7.66
C ILE A 74 -14.06 3.45 7.08
N ARG A 75 -15.19 3.65 7.75
CA ARG A 75 -16.27 4.52 7.30
C ARG A 75 -16.13 5.91 7.90
N ARG A 76 -16.21 6.90 7.03
CA ARG A 76 -16.32 8.33 7.35
C ARG A 76 -17.71 8.85 7.01
N ALA A 77 -17.96 10.12 7.31
CA ALA A 77 -19.28 10.74 7.04
C ALA A 77 -19.63 10.76 5.53
N ASP A 78 -18.63 10.93 4.68
CA ASP A 78 -18.76 11.15 3.23
C ASP A 78 -17.90 10.23 2.36
N SER A 79 -17.06 9.39 2.98
CA SER A 79 -16.12 8.50 2.29
C SER A 79 -15.95 7.16 2.99
N ILE A 80 -15.32 6.23 2.26
CA ILE A 80 -14.81 4.95 2.80
C ILE A 80 -13.33 4.88 2.50
N ILE A 81 -12.54 4.47 3.51
CA ILE A 81 -11.16 4.05 3.34
C ILE A 81 -11.12 2.53 3.38
N ILE A 82 -10.40 1.93 2.44
CA ILE A 82 -10.04 0.51 2.49
C ILE A 82 -8.53 0.46 2.68
N ALA A 83 -8.05 -0.14 3.77
CA ALA A 83 -6.65 -0.21 4.11
C ALA A 83 -6.17 -1.66 4.25
N SER A 84 -4.97 -1.97 3.76
CA SER A 84 -4.36 -3.28 3.99
C SER A 84 -4.10 -3.50 5.48
N ASP A 85 -4.09 -4.76 5.90
CA ASP A 85 -3.91 -5.17 7.28
C ASP A 85 -3.08 -6.46 7.32
N GLY A 86 -1.74 -6.31 7.28
CA GLY A 86 -0.81 -7.42 7.29
C GLY A 86 0.49 -7.24 6.49
N LEU A 87 0.62 -6.21 5.64
CA LEU A 87 1.89 -5.92 4.95
C LEU A 87 3.01 -5.50 5.91
N SER A 88 2.65 -4.87 7.02
CA SER A 88 3.58 -4.45 8.06
C SER A 88 3.81 -5.51 9.14
N ASP A 89 3.16 -6.67 9.07
CA ASP A 89 3.41 -7.78 9.99
C ASP A 89 4.86 -8.29 9.83
N PRO A 90 5.47 -8.90 10.85
CA PRO A 90 6.79 -9.50 10.73
C PRO A 90 6.78 -10.67 9.75
N PHE A 91 7.90 -10.93 9.09
CA PHE A 91 8.05 -12.15 8.30
C PHE A 91 8.08 -13.37 9.24
N GLU A 92 7.21 -14.34 8.92
CA GLU A 92 7.26 -15.68 9.52
C GLU A 92 8.25 -16.53 8.72
N ASP A 93 9.32 -16.99 9.34
CA ASP A 93 10.23 -17.99 8.77
C ASP A 93 9.77 -19.40 9.14
N ASP A 94 10.11 -20.41 8.29
CA ASP A 94 9.71 -21.81 8.48
C ASP A 94 10.24 -22.43 9.79
N ASP A 95 11.25 -21.81 10.41
CA ASP A 95 11.84 -22.22 11.69
C ASP A 95 11.19 -21.57 12.94
N ASP A 96 9.99 -20.99 12.83
CA ASP A 96 9.32 -20.24 13.92
C ASP A 96 10.16 -19.04 14.43
N VAL A 97 11.08 -18.53 13.64
CA VAL A 97 11.90 -17.37 13.94
C VAL A 97 11.22 -16.14 13.33
N PHE A 98 10.75 -15.24 14.19
CA PHE A 98 10.22 -13.97 13.73
C PHE A 98 11.38 -13.05 13.31
N VAL A 99 11.46 -12.72 12.03
CA VAL A 99 12.27 -11.59 11.56
C VAL A 99 11.45 -10.32 11.81
N PRO A 100 11.89 -9.43 12.71
CA PRO A 100 11.05 -8.33 13.22
C PRO A 100 10.70 -7.26 12.19
N ARG A 101 11.04 -7.41 10.92
CA ARG A 101 10.76 -6.43 9.88
C ARG A 101 9.92 -7.05 8.77
N GLY A 102 8.62 -6.70 8.74
CA GLY A 102 7.80 -6.79 7.55
C GLY A 102 8.18 -5.72 6.52
N HIS A 103 7.26 -5.38 5.63
CA HIS A 103 7.50 -4.28 4.67
C HIS A 103 7.53 -2.89 5.33
N LEU A 104 7.18 -2.76 6.62
CA LEU A 104 7.03 -1.50 7.35
C LEU A 104 6.15 -0.48 6.60
N LEU A 105 5.18 -0.96 5.88
CA LEU A 105 4.19 -0.15 5.19
C LEU A 105 2.84 -0.87 5.11
N GLU A 106 1.79 -0.08 5.03
CA GLU A 106 0.44 -0.48 4.63
C GLU A 106 -0.01 0.43 3.47
N VAL A 107 -0.99 -0.01 2.71
CA VAL A 107 -1.58 0.79 1.63
C VAL A 107 -3.05 1.06 1.92
N CYS A 108 -3.55 2.23 1.52
CA CYS A 108 -4.96 2.54 1.65
C CYS A 108 -5.49 3.32 0.44
N ILE A 109 -6.76 3.14 0.14
CA ILE A 109 -7.50 3.90 -0.87
C ILE A 109 -8.71 4.55 -0.22
N GLU A 110 -8.98 5.81 -0.53
CA GLU A 110 -10.17 6.54 -0.08
C GLU A 110 -11.02 6.94 -1.28
N ALA A 111 -12.33 6.74 -1.15
CA ALA A 111 -13.29 7.14 -2.17
C ALA A 111 -14.60 7.63 -1.53
N PRO A 112 -15.37 8.51 -2.20
CA PRO A 112 -16.66 8.97 -1.69
C PRO A 112 -17.66 7.81 -1.61
N LEU A 113 -18.63 7.88 -0.68
CA LEU A 113 -19.65 6.85 -0.51
C LEU A 113 -20.39 6.52 -1.82
N ALA A 114 -20.60 7.52 -2.67
CA ALA A 114 -21.24 7.33 -3.97
C ALA A 114 -20.46 6.45 -4.95
N ALA A 115 -19.17 6.23 -4.72
CA ALA A 115 -18.36 5.35 -5.57
C ALA A 115 -18.65 3.85 -5.36
N PHE A 116 -19.40 3.52 -4.32
CA PHE A 116 -19.76 2.13 -3.98
C PHE A 116 -21.19 1.77 -4.40
N ASP A 117 -22.00 2.74 -4.83
CA ASP A 117 -23.40 2.56 -5.34
C ASP A 117 -24.31 1.66 -4.48
N GLY A 118 -23.97 1.52 -3.17
CA GLY A 118 -24.68 0.64 -2.23
C GLY A 118 -24.27 -0.84 -2.30
N ASP A 119 -23.35 -1.20 -3.17
CA ASP A 119 -22.78 -2.55 -3.24
C ASP A 119 -21.86 -2.83 -2.04
N PRO A 120 -21.71 -4.11 -1.66
CA PRO A 120 -20.70 -4.50 -0.67
C PRO A 120 -19.30 -4.05 -1.10
N VAL A 121 -18.52 -3.51 -0.17
CA VAL A 121 -17.17 -2.99 -0.45
C VAL A 121 -16.29 -4.02 -1.16
N GLN A 122 -16.38 -5.29 -0.78
CA GLN A 122 -15.62 -6.38 -1.40
C GLN A 122 -15.99 -6.67 -2.87
N ALA A 123 -17.14 -6.20 -3.34
CA ALA A 123 -17.57 -6.34 -4.74
C ALA A 123 -17.24 -5.10 -5.57
N SER A 124 -16.67 -4.06 -4.97
CA SER A 124 -16.36 -2.81 -5.65
C SER A 124 -15.05 -2.92 -6.45
N TRP A 125 -14.97 -2.20 -7.56
CA TRP A 125 -13.74 -2.03 -8.32
C TRP A 125 -12.60 -1.39 -7.49
N LEU A 126 -12.94 -0.60 -6.47
CA LEU A 126 -11.98 0.00 -5.54
C LEU A 126 -11.30 -1.05 -4.67
N PHE A 127 -12.03 -2.10 -4.29
CA PHE A 127 -11.42 -3.24 -3.59
C PHE A 127 -10.49 -4.02 -4.52
N ASP A 128 -10.85 -4.21 -5.79
CA ASP A 128 -9.96 -4.84 -6.76
C ASP A 128 -8.66 -4.03 -6.94
N VAL A 129 -8.74 -2.70 -6.98
CA VAL A 129 -7.55 -1.82 -7.04
C VAL A 129 -6.66 -2.03 -5.83
N ILE A 130 -7.19 -1.87 -4.61
CA ILE A 130 -6.35 -1.96 -3.40
C ILE A 130 -5.84 -3.38 -3.17
N TYR A 131 -6.61 -4.39 -3.54
CA TYR A 131 -6.16 -5.78 -3.53
C TYR A 131 -4.93 -5.97 -4.42
N GLN A 132 -5.00 -5.58 -5.71
CA GLN A 132 -3.87 -5.74 -6.64
C GLN A 132 -2.67 -4.89 -6.24
N VAL A 133 -2.87 -3.65 -5.78
CA VAL A 133 -1.77 -2.82 -5.27
C VAL A 133 -1.08 -3.52 -4.09
N SER A 134 -1.85 -4.07 -3.15
CA SER A 134 -1.28 -4.79 -2.00
C SER A 134 -0.47 -6.01 -2.42
N GLN A 135 -0.96 -6.77 -3.41
CA GLN A 135 -0.23 -7.92 -3.96
C GLN A 135 1.07 -7.48 -4.65
N ASN A 136 1.01 -6.44 -5.48
CA ASN A 136 2.20 -5.90 -6.16
C ASN A 136 3.24 -5.35 -5.18
N VAL A 137 2.79 -4.72 -4.08
CA VAL A 137 3.68 -4.25 -3.01
C VAL A 137 4.39 -5.42 -2.34
N ALA A 138 3.66 -6.48 -2.02
CA ALA A 138 4.23 -7.69 -1.40
C ALA A 138 5.20 -8.41 -2.35
N ASP A 139 4.86 -8.52 -3.63
CA ASP A 139 5.69 -9.19 -4.64
C ASP A 139 7.00 -8.42 -4.90
N HIS A 140 6.93 -7.10 -4.98
CA HIS A 140 8.10 -6.25 -5.22
C HIS A 140 9.06 -6.23 -4.02
N GLY A 141 8.55 -6.27 -2.80
CA GLY A 141 9.30 -6.35 -1.54
C GLY A 141 10.17 -5.14 -1.16
N SER A 142 10.31 -4.14 -2.05
CA SER A 142 11.24 -3.00 -1.87
C SER A 142 10.60 -1.66 -2.32
N ILE A 143 9.30 -1.51 -2.15
CA ILE A 143 8.59 -0.27 -2.50
C ILE A 143 9.09 0.92 -1.66
N ASP A 144 9.48 0.68 -0.40
CA ASP A 144 10.08 1.67 0.49
C ASP A 144 11.32 2.32 -0.13
N LEU A 145 12.21 1.54 -0.75
CA LEU A 145 13.40 2.05 -1.44
C LEU A 145 13.05 2.89 -2.68
N LEU A 146 12.00 2.49 -3.41
CA LEU A 146 11.51 3.28 -4.55
C LEU A 146 10.92 4.61 -4.07
N LEU A 147 10.18 4.60 -2.96
CA LEU A 147 9.62 5.81 -2.36
C LEU A 147 10.70 6.75 -1.83
N GLN A 148 11.71 6.22 -1.13
CA GLN A 148 12.86 7.01 -0.68
C GLN A 148 13.57 7.69 -1.85
N ARG A 149 13.70 7.00 -2.98
CA ARG A 149 14.40 7.51 -4.17
C ARG A 149 13.57 8.49 -5.00
N HIS A 150 12.26 8.25 -5.12
CA HIS A 150 11.39 8.93 -6.09
C HIS A 150 10.23 9.71 -5.46
N GLY A 151 9.96 9.57 -4.17
CA GLY A 151 8.88 10.20 -3.42
C GLY A 151 7.50 9.59 -3.67
N SER A 152 7.27 9.01 -4.85
CA SER A 152 6.02 8.34 -5.23
C SER A 152 6.27 7.27 -6.28
N VAL A 153 5.35 6.31 -6.38
CA VAL A 153 5.38 5.21 -7.34
C VAL A 153 4.06 5.19 -8.11
N SER A 154 4.11 4.90 -9.40
CA SER A 154 2.92 4.65 -10.23
C SER A 154 2.92 3.22 -10.74
N MET A 155 1.75 2.63 -10.81
CA MET A 155 1.50 1.27 -11.32
C MET A 155 0.38 1.32 -12.35
N ALA A 156 0.36 0.36 -13.27
CA ALA A 156 -0.76 0.06 -14.14
C ALA A 156 -1.30 -1.33 -13.75
N LEU A 157 -2.61 -1.45 -13.60
CA LEU A 157 -3.31 -2.61 -13.06
C LEU A 157 -4.31 -3.16 -14.07
N ASP A 158 -4.38 -4.48 -14.19
CA ASP A 158 -5.40 -5.17 -15.00
C ASP A 158 -6.62 -5.46 -14.12
N LEU A 159 -7.65 -4.62 -14.18
CA LEU A 159 -8.88 -4.82 -13.41
C LEU A 159 -9.91 -5.60 -14.21
N GLN A 160 -10.56 -6.59 -13.58
CA GLN A 160 -11.61 -7.36 -14.26
C GLN A 160 -12.90 -6.54 -14.50
N HIS A 161 -13.16 -5.55 -13.64
CA HIS A 161 -14.39 -4.76 -13.66
C HIS A 161 -14.06 -3.27 -13.48
N ALA A 162 -13.22 -2.73 -14.36
CA ALA A 162 -12.91 -1.30 -14.32
C ALA A 162 -14.14 -0.46 -14.72
N PRO A 163 -14.35 0.70 -14.08
CA PRO A 163 -15.37 1.66 -14.54
C PRO A 163 -15.10 2.12 -15.98
N ALA A 164 -16.17 2.26 -16.76
CA ALA A 164 -16.06 2.68 -18.14
C ALA A 164 -15.28 4.00 -18.29
N GLY A 165 -14.28 4.02 -19.16
CA GLY A 165 -13.46 5.18 -19.47
C GLY A 165 -12.30 5.41 -18.48
N LEU A 166 -12.04 4.50 -17.53
CA LEU A 166 -10.92 4.57 -16.60
C LEU A 166 -9.69 3.80 -17.11
N GLU A 167 -9.88 2.88 -18.02
CA GLU A 167 -8.82 2.10 -18.66
C GLU A 167 -8.12 2.91 -19.78
N ASP A 168 -6.83 2.71 -19.89
CA ASP A 168 -6.02 3.23 -20.99
C ASP A 168 -6.19 2.36 -22.27
N GLU A 169 -5.40 2.63 -23.31
CA GLU A 169 -5.40 1.88 -24.58
C GLU A 169 -4.93 0.41 -24.45
N ASN A 170 -4.29 0.07 -23.32
CA ASN A 170 -3.82 -1.27 -23.00
C ASN A 170 -4.76 -1.99 -22.03
N GLU A 171 -5.98 -1.47 -21.83
CA GLU A 171 -6.97 -2.00 -20.88
C GLU A 171 -6.46 -1.98 -19.42
N GLN A 172 -5.61 -0.99 -19.06
CA GLN A 172 -5.01 -0.88 -17.73
C GLN A 172 -5.49 0.38 -17.01
N VAL A 173 -5.66 0.24 -15.69
CA VAL A 173 -6.00 1.35 -14.78
C VAL A 173 -4.75 1.83 -14.06
N GLY A 174 -4.43 3.12 -14.20
CA GLY A 174 -3.31 3.73 -13.53
C GLY A 174 -3.58 4.02 -12.06
N VAL A 175 -2.54 3.87 -11.22
CA VAL A 175 -2.57 4.31 -9.82
C VAL A 175 -1.28 5.05 -9.45
N LEU A 176 -1.40 6.02 -8.53
CA LEU A 176 -0.29 6.71 -7.89
C LEU A 176 -0.28 6.38 -6.40
N LEU A 177 0.88 5.90 -5.90
CA LEU A 177 1.11 5.58 -4.50
C LEU A 177 1.85 6.72 -3.82
N ALA A 178 1.56 6.89 -2.51
CA ALA A 178 2.13 7.92 -1.64
C ALA A 178 1.70 9.36 -2.02
N GLN A 179 0.48 9.52 -2.54
CA GLN A 179 -0.17 10.82 -2.65
C GLN A 179 -0.40 11.38 -1.24
N SER A 180 -0.02 12.64 -0.99
CA SER A 180 -0.30 13.29 0.28
C SER A 180 -1.81 13.46 0.47
N ALA A 181 -2.30 13.06 1.64
CA ALA A 181 -3.69 13.18 2.04
C ALA A 181 -3.78 14.05 3.29
N ALA A 182 -4.56 15.13 3.25
CA ALA A 182 -4.68 16.05 4.38
C ALA A 182 -5.32 15.40 5.63
N THR A 183 -6.09 14.34 5.44
CA THR A 183 -6.91 13.69 6.47
C THR A 183 -6.43 12.28 6.83
N ILE A 184 -5.34 11.80 6.23
CA ILE A 184 -4.72 10.51 6.50
C ILE A 184 -3.27 10.77 6.89
N PRO A 185 -2.85 10.47 8.14
CA PRO A 185 -1.45 10.54 8.53
C PRO A 185 -0.58 9.62 7.65
N PRO A 186 0.63 10.04 7.28
CA PRO A 186 1.49 9.27 6.39
C PRO A 186 2.12 8.04 7.05
N SER A 187 2.08 7.95 8.38
CA SER A 187 2.68 6.85 9.13
C SER A 187 2.08 6.71 10.52
N PHE A 188 2.38 5.59 11.16
CA PHE A 188 2.10 5.30 12.58
C PHE A 188 3.18 4.41 13.18
N ASP A 189 3.35 4.47 14.50
CA ASP A 189 4.36 3.68 15.21
C ASP A 189 3.81 2.30 15.61
N THR A 190 4.65 1.28 15.52
CA THR A 190 4.40 -0.08 16.02
C THR A 190 5.60 -0.55 16.86
N PRO A 191 5.50 -1.66 17.61
CA PRO A 191 6.66 -2.26 18.29
C PRO A 191 7.81 -2.64 17.35
N TYR A 192 7.54 -2.80 16.05
CA TYR A 192 8.54 -3.10 15.03
C TYR A 192 9.16 -1.86 14.38
N GLY A 193 8.66 -0.69 14.68
CA GLY A 193 9.09 0.60 14.15
C GLY A 193 7.97 1.38 13.49
N GLU A 194 8.33 2.48 12.84
CA GLU A 194 7.40 3.31 12.09
C GLU A 194 6.94 2.58 10.83
N VAL A 195 5.62 2.54 10.63
CA VAL A 195 4.94 1.95 9.46
C VAL A 195 4.40 3.09 8.61
N MET A 196 4.79 3.15 7.34
CA MET A 196 4.23 4.10 6.38
C MET A 196 2.81 3.68 6.00
N LEU A 197 1.89 4.64 5.89
CA LEU A 197 0.57 4.44 5.30
C LEU A 197 0.52 5.13 3.93
N LEU A 198 0.59 4.33 2.87
CA LEU A 198 0.65 4.82 1.51
C LEU A 198 -0.75 4.98 0.94
N THR A 199 -1.16 6.22 0.66
CA THR A 199 -2.41 6.46 -0.07
C THR A 199 -2.27 6.08 -1.53
N VAL A 200 -3.29 5.40 -2.04
CA VAL A 200 -3.44 5.01 -3.44
C VAL A 200 -4.49 5.90 -4.08
N THR A 201 -4.10 6.62 -5.13
CA THR A 201 -5.01 7.45 -5.92
C THR A 201 -5.12 6.90 -7.34
N VAL A 202 -6.34 6.60 -7.77
CA VAL A 202 -6.61 6.13 -9.13
C VAL A 202 -6.48 7.28 -10.13
N LEU A 203 -5.77 7.02 -11.21
CA LEU A 203 -5.45 7.99 -12.26
C LEU A 203 -6.44 7.91 -13.43
N GLN A 204 -6.72 9.04 -14.05
CA GLN A 204 -7.38 9.07 -15.35
C GLN A 204 -6.40 8.58 -16.44
N PRO A 205 -6.86 8.02 -17.57
CA PRO A 205 -5.99 7.52 -18.64
C PRO A 205 -4.98 8.57 -19.12
N ALA A 206 -5.39 9.84 -19.27
CA ALA A 206 -4.50 10.93 -19.68
C ALA A 206 -3.40 11.23 -18.64
N GLU A 207 -3.66 10.98 -17.35
CA GLU A 207 -2.67 11.16 -16.27
C GLU A 207 -1.66 10.01 -16.25
N LEU A 208 -2.11 8.77 -16.51
CA LEU A 208 -1.21 7.63 -16.67
C LEU A 208 -0.32 7.84 -17.89
N ALA A 209 -0.88 8.25 -19.02
CA ALA A 209 -0.13 8.58 -20.25
C ALA A 209 0.89 9.70 -20.00
N TYR A 210 0.51 10.76 -19.26
CA TYR A 210 1.42 11.84 -18.88
C TYR A 210 2.68 11.33 -18.14
N ILE A 211 2.54 10.37 -17.23
CA ILE A 211 3.68 9.77 -16.53
C ILE A 211 4.46 8.83 -17.45
N SER A 212 3.76 7.94 -18.17
CA SER A 212 4.40 6.85 -18.93
C SER A 212 5.25 7.37 -20.08
N GLU A 213 4.83 8.46 -20.73
CA GLU A 213 5.50 9.08 -21.85
C GLU A 213 6.55 10.14 -21.45
N ALA A 214 6.62 10.53 -20.18
CA ALA A 214 7.57 11.53 -19.70
C ALA A 214 9.01 10.98 -19.73
N GLU A 215 9.97 11.80 -20.17
CA GLU A 215 11.40 11.50 -20.05
C GLU A 215 11.83 11.39 -18.59
N ASP A 216 11.39 12.33 -17.73
CA ASP A 216 11.56 12.30 -16.27
C ASP A 216 10.25 11.89 -15.58
N LYS A 217 10.05 10.58 -15.44
CA LYS A 217 8.87 10.02 -14.79
C LYS A 217 8.73 10.43 -13.32
N ALA A 218 9.85 10.65 -12.62
CA ALA A 218 9.81 11.07 -11.23
C ALA A 218 9.29 12.50 -11.10
N ARG A 219 9.72 13.39 -12.01
CA ARG A 219 9.18 14.75 -12.09
C ARG A 219 7.70 14.73 -12.47
N ALA A 220 7.33 13.98 -13.51
CA ALA A 220 5.94 13.87 -13.93
C ALA A 220 5.00 13.42 -12.79
N ARG A 221 5.42 12.42 -11.99
CA ARG A 221 4.66 12.00 -10.80
C ARG A 221 4.53 13.10 -9.76
N ARG A 222 5.60 13.87 -9.49
CA ARG A 222 5.54 15.00 -8.54
C ARG A 222 4.60 16.09 -9.02
N ASP A 223 4.67 16.44 -10.30
CA ASP A 223 3.83 17.49 -10.90
C ASP A 223 2.35 17.05 -10.86
N LEU A 224 2.07 15.77 -11.19
CA LEU A 224 0.72 15.21 -11.09
C LEU A 224 0.23 15.16 -9.65
N ALA A 225 1.06 14.73 -8.69
CA ALA A 225 0.71 14.69 -7.28
C ALA A 225 0.33 16.09 -6.76
N ALA A 226 1.06 17.13 -7.15
CA ALA A 226 0.75 18.52 -6.81
C ALA A 226 -0.58 18.99 -7.43
N ALA A 227 -0.84 18.63 -8.69
CA ALA A 227 -2.10 18.96 -9.36
C ALA A 227 -3.30 18.25 -8.73
N LEU A 228 -3.15 16.97 -8.37
CA LEU A 228 -4.16 16.21 -7.65
C LEU A 228 -4.46 16.85 -6.27
N ALA A 229 -3.42 17.18 -5.50
CA ALA A 229 -3.58 17.82 -4.19
C ALA A 229 -4.31 19.17 -4.27
N ALA A 230 -4.15 19.91 -5.37
CA ALA A 230 -4.84 21.18 -5.62
C ALA A 230 -6.27 20.99 -6.17
N SER A 231 -6.66 19.79 -6.57
CA SER A 231 -7.98 19.50 -7.13
C SER A 231 -9.04 19.34 -6.01
N PRO A 232 -10.34 19.49 -6.33
CA PRO A 232 -11.42 19.28 -5.36
C PRO A 232 -11.48 17.85 -4.79
N THR A 233 -11.01 16.85 -5.54
CA THR A 233 -11.01 15.45 -5.11
C THR A 233 -9.76 15.09 -4.31
N GLY A 234 -8.68 15.86 -4.44
CA GLY A 234 -7.43 15.59 -3.73
C GLY A 234 -6.89 14.19 -4.02
N HIS A 235 -6.70 13.40 -2.97
CA HIS A 235 -6.23 12.00 -3.03
C HIS A 235 -7.36 10.98 -3.25
N TRP A 236 -8.62 11.40 -3.25
CA TRP A 236 -9.75 10.48 -3.41
C TRP A 236 -9.77 9.82 -4.79
N SER A 237 -10.01 8.54 -4.80
CA SER A 237 -10.17 7.75 -6.02
C SER A 237 -11.61 7.86 -6.54
N VAL A 238 -11.78 8.63 -7.62
CA VAL A 238 -13.07 8.94 -8.24
C VAL A 238 -13.01 8.64 -9.73
N ALA A 239 -13.79 7.65 -10.20
CA ALA A 239 -13.74 7.22 -11.59
C ALA A 239 -14.14 8.32 -12.58
N ALA A 240 -15.20 9.09 -12.28
CA ALA A 240 -15.76 10.09 -13.18
C ALA A 240 -15.20 11.52 -12.99
N ARG A 241 -14.09 11.70 -12.27
CA ARG A 241 -13.46 13.01 -12.18
C ARG A 241 -12.76 13.40 -13.50
N PRO A 242 -12.67 14.69 -13.83
CA PRO A 242 -11.82 15.12 -14.93
C PRO A 242 -10.33 14.87 -14.60
N ALA A 243 -9.52 14.64 -15.64
CA ALA A 243 -8.07 14.63 -15.50
C ALA A 243 -7.58 16.01 -15.04
N VAL A 244 -6.63 16.04 -14.08
CA VAL A 244 -6.05 17.30 -13.56
C VAL A 244 -4.89 17.79 -14.44
N ILE A 245 -4.30 16.90 -15.23
CA ILE A 245 -3.31 17.21 -16.25
C ILE A 245 -3.79 16.62 -17.57
N VAL A 246 -3.82 17.45 -18.60
CA VAL A 246 -4.08 17.06 -20.01
C VAL A 246 -2.95 17.62 -20.84
N ARG A 247 -2.45 16.86 -21.77
CA ARG A 247 -1.51 17.36 -22.79
C ARG A 247 -2.23 18.19 -23.85
#